data_0504e3de9f6d2d82550dd2696fc6cf96
#
_entry.id   0504e3de9f6d2d82550dd2696fc6cf96
#
_cell.length_a   1.000
_cell.length_b   1.000
_cell.length_c   1.000
_cell.angle_alpha   90.00
_cell.angle_beta   90.00
_cell.angle_gamma   90.00
#
_symmetry.space_group_name_H-M   'P 1'
#
loop_
_entity.id
_entity.type
_entity.pdbx_description
1 polymer ?
#
loop_
_entity_poly.entity_id
_entity_poly.type
_entity_poly.pdbx_seq_one_letter_code
_entity_poly.pdbx_strand_id
1 'polypeptide(L)'
;DINFKNSELASSAMHLVKKGELVSKMKTELAHVMKGISNPQAEAELKKMLRTISEDDNMDQEWENFALHFDKVHSDFISALKEKHPGISNNEIKLCAYLRMNLSTKEMAQLMNISVRGVEVSRYRLRKKLELATEVSLFDYLINIQTKT
;
A
#
# COMPACT_ATOMS: atom_id res chain seq x y z
N ASP A 1 23.26 -6.31 -3.90
CA ASP A 1 23.08 -5.13 -4.74
C ASP A 1 21.74 -4.46 -4.46
N ILE A 2 21.81 -3.20 -4.04
CA ILE A 2 20.62 -2.41 -3.66
C ILE A 2 19.67 -2.25 -4.85
N ASN A 3 20.20 -2.03 -6.06
CA ASN A 3 19.35 -1.87 -7.26
C ASN A 3 18.56 -3.13 -7.58
N PHE A 4 19.19 -4.29 -7.45
CA PHE A 4 18.51 -5.57 -7.66
C PHE A 4 17.42 -5.78 -6.60
N LYS A 5 17.72 -5.48 -5.33
CA LYS A 5 16.75 -5.62 -4.24
C LYS A 5 15.59 -4.64 -4.38
N ASN A 6 15.84 -3.43 -4.86
CA ASN A 6 14.78 -2.47 -5.17
C ASN A 6 13.86 -2.97 -6.28
N SER A 7 14.44 -3.63 -7.32
CA SER A 7 13.64 -4.24 -8.38
C SER A 7 12.76 -5.36 -7.85
N GLU A 8 13.27 -6.19 -6.95
CA GLU A 8 12.49 -7.24 -6.32
C GLU A 8 11.33 -6.66 -5.51
N LEU A 9 11.58 -5.59 -4.74
CA LEU A 9 10.55 -4.93 -3.95
C LEU A 9 9.47 -4.32 -4.83
N ALA A 10 9.87 -3.64 -5.92
CA ALA A 10 8.91 -3.07 -6.86
C ALA A 10 8.07 -4.15 -7.51
N SER A 11 8.68 -5.28 -7.88
CA SER A 11 7.99 -6.42 -8.45
C SER A 11 6.98 -7.02 -7.44
N SER A 12 7.38 -7.17 -6.18
CA SER A 12 6.49 -7.65 -5.11
C SER A 12 5.31 -6.71 -4.90
N ALA A 13 5.56 -5.39 -4.91
CA ALA A 13 4.52 -4.39 -4.76
C ALA A 13 3.52 -4.47 -5.92
N MET A 14 4.01 -4.60 -7.15
CA MET A 14 3.14 -4.74 -8.33
C MET A 14 2.35 -6.05 -8.29
N HIS A 15 2.93 -7.11 -7.76
CA HIS A 15 2.22 -8.39 -7.57
C HIS A 15 1.04 -8.21 -6.60
N LEU A 16 1.23 -7.46 -5.52
CA LEU A 16 0.16 -7.15 -4.57
C LEU A 16 -0.96 -6.36 -5.22
N VAL A 17 -0.63 -5.38 -6.07
CA VAL A 17 -1.63 -4.61 -6.82
C VAL A 17 -2.46 -5.52 -7.71
N LYS A 18 -1.81 -6.38 -8.49
CA LYS A 18 -2.50 -7.29 -9.41
C LYS A 18 -3.41 -8.25 -8.67
N LYS A 19 -2.94 -8.76 -7.53
CA LYS A 19 -3.75 -9.63 -6.67
C LYS A 19 -4.99 -8.88 -6.16
N GLY A 20 -4.80 -7.64 -5.68
CA GLY A 20 -5.90 -6.81 -5.18
C GLY A 20 -6.91 -6.49 -6.26
N GLU A 21 -6.45 -6.19 -7.48
CA GLU A 21 -7.33 -5.93 -8.62
C GLU A 21 -8.16 -7.15 -8.98
N LEU A 22 -7.53 -8.33 -8.99
CA LEU A 22 -8.22 -9.59 -9.27
C LEU A 22 -9.30 -9.87 -8.23
N VAL A 23 -8.97 -9.74 -6.95
CA VAL A 23 -9.92 -9.95 -5.86
C VAL A 23 -11.09 -8.96 -5.96
N SER A 24 -10.81 -7.68 -6.21
CA SER A 24 -11.84 -6.65 -6.37
C SER A 24 -12.77 -6.98 -7.54
N LYS A 25 -12.20 -7.43 -8.66
CA LYS A 25 -12.98 -7.83 -9.85
C LYS A 25 -13.87 -9.01 -9.52
N MET A 26 -13.35 -10.02 -8.82
CA MET A 26 -14.14 -11.19 -8.43
C MET A 26 -15.30 -10.80 -7.52
N LYS A 27 -15.07 -9.91 -6.54
CA LYS A 27 -16.12 -9.41 -5.65
C LYS A 27 -17.21 -8.68 -6.43
N THR A 28 -16.82 -7.83 -7.39
CA THR A 28 -17.75 -7.08 -8.22
C THR A 28 -18.61 -8.02 -9.08
N GLU A 29 -17.98 -9.00 -9.70
CA GLU A 29 -18.70 -9.99 -10.54
C GLU A 29 -19.68 -10.82 -9.70
N LEU A 30 -19.27 -11.26 -8.52
CA LEU A 30 -20.14 -12.01 -7.60
C LEU A 30 -21.33 -11.16 -7.16
N ALA A 31 -21.09 -9.90 -6.79
CA ALA A 31 -22.17 -8.99 -6.41
C ALA A 31 -23.17 -8.76 -7.55
N HIS A 32 -22.67 -8.67 -8.79
CA HIS A 32 -23.52 -8.52 -9.97
C HIS A 32 -24.39 -9.74 -10.19
N VAL A 33 -23.81 -10.94 -10.08
CA VAL A 33 -24.55 -12.20 -10.21
C VAL A 33 -25.62 -12.31 -9.13
N MET A 34 -25.30 -11.91 -7.90
CA MET A 34 -26.23 -11.96 -6.76
C MET A 34 -27.49 -11.12 -6.99
N LYS A 35 -27.38 -10.00 -7.70
CA LYS A 35 -28.53 -9.14 -8.01
C LYS A 35 -29.58 -9.82 -8.88
N GLY A 36 -29.17 -10.78 -9.70
CA GLY A 36 -30.08 -11.50 -10.57
C GLY A 36 -30.66 -12.76 -9.98
N ILE A 37 -30.31 -13.10 -8.72
CA ILE A 37 -30.71 -14.35 -8.09
C ILE A 37 -31.85 -14.10 -7.11
N SER A 38 -32.96 -14.83 -7.31
CA SER A 38 -34.12 -14.79 -6.42
C SER A 38 -34.18 -15.99 -5.48
N ASN A 39 -33.31 -16.97 -5.66
CA ASN A 39 -33.26 -18.18 -4.82
C ASN A 39 -32.45 -17.91 -3.55
N PRO A 40 -33.09 -17.95 -2.34
CA PRO A 40 -32.37 -17.65 -1.09
C PRO A 40 -31.19 -18.58 -0.81
N GLN A 41 -31.27 -19.84 -1.24
CA GLN A 41 -30.20 -20.81 -0.99
C GLN A 41 -28.97 -20.50 -1.84
N ALA A 42 -29.16 -20.17 -3.12
CA ALA A 42 -28.08 -19.76 -3.99
C ALA A 42 -27.44 -18.44 -3.54
N GLU A 43 -28.26 -17.50 -3.09
CA GLU A 43 -27.79 -16.22 -2.53
C GLU A 43 -26.91 -16.45 -1.29
N ALA A 44 -27.30 -17.35 -0.40
CA ALA A 44 -26.54 -17.69 0.80
C ALA A 44 -25.17 -18.29 0.45
N GLU A 45 -25.11 -19.16 -0.56
CA GLU A 45 -23.86 -19.75 -1.03
C GLU A 45 -22.93 -18.71 -1.64
N LEU A 46 -23.46 -17.77 -2.43
CA LEU A 46 -22.67 -16.69 -3.02
C LEU A 46 -22.13 -15.75 -1.95
N LYS A 47 -22.93 -15.44 -0.94
CA LYS A 47 -22.46 -14.62 0.20
C LYS A 47 -21.33 -15.31 0.96
N LYS A 48 -21.41 -16.63 1.09
CA LYS A 48 -20.37 -17.43 1.75
C LYS A 48 -19.07 -17.37 0.93
N MET A 49 -19.16 -17.52 -0.40
CA MET A 49 -18.01 -17.41 -1.28
C MET A 49 -17.35 -16.03 -1.20
N LEU A 50 -18.18 -14.99 -1.16
CA LEU A 50 -17.70 -13.61 -1.06
C LEU A 50 -16.94 -13.39 0.26
N ARG A 51 -17.44 -13.94 1.36
CA ARG A 51 -16.75 -13.87 2.66
C ARG A 51 -15.42 -14.62 2.63
N THR A 52 -15.39 -15.80 2.02
CA THR A 52 -14.17 -16.60 1.89
C THR A 52 -13.10 -15.82 1.13
N ILE A 53 -13.46 -15.20 0.02
CA ILE A 53 -12.54 -14.37 -0.78
C ILE A 53 -12.02 -13.20 0.06
N SER A 54 -12.90 -12.56 0.84
CA SER A 54 -12.52 -11.42 1.68
C SER A 54 -11.60 -11.84 2.84
N GLU A 55 -11.81 -13.02 3.41
CA GLU A 55 -10.97 -13.54 4.49
C GLU A 55 -9.58 -13.93 3.99
N ASP A 56 -9.51 -14.51 2.78
CA ASP A 56 -8.24 -14.91 2.17
C ASP A 56 -7.43 -13.71 1.69
N ASP A 57 -8.08 -12.55 1.50
CA ASP A 57 -7.44 -11.33 1.07
C ASP A 57 -6.79 -10.63 2.27
N ASN A 58 -5.71 -11.22 2.78
CA ASN A 58 -5.02 -10.71 3.95
C ASN A 58 -3.97 -9.68 3.56
N MET A 59 -4.43 -8.50 3.14
CA MET A 59 -3.58 -7.40 2.71
C MET A 59 -2.69 -6.88 3.83
N ASP A 60 -3.16 -6.93 5.08
CA ASP A 60 -2.39 -6.49 6.23
C ASP A 60 -1.16 -7.37 6.45
N GLN A 61 -1.34 -8.69 6.36
CA GLN A 61 -0.24 -9.63 6.50
C GLN A 61 0.77 -9.47 5.35
N GLU A 62 0.30 -9.29 4.15
CA GLU A 62 1.15 -9.07 2.98
C GLU A 62 1.93 -7.77 3.12
N TRP A 63 1.31 -6.71 3.63
CA TRP A 63 2.00 -5.46 3.90
C TRP A 63 3.09 -5.64 4.95
N GLU A 64 2.80 -6.35 6.04
CA GLU A 64 3.80 -6.60 7.09
C GLU A 64 5.02 -7.35 6.55
N ASN A 65 4.79 -8.37 5.73
CA ASN A 65 5.88 -9.11 5.10
C ASN A 65 6.71 -8.22 4.19
N PHE A 66 6.04 -7.38 3.40
CA PHE A 66 6.69 -6.41 2.53
C PHE A 66 7.52 -5.42 3.35
N ALA A 67 6.96 -4.89 4.44
CA ALA A 67 7.63 -3.92 5.29
C ALA A 67 8.91 -4.47 5.93
N LEU A 68 8.85 -5.72 6.41
CA LEU A 68 10.04 -6.37 6.97
C LEU A 68 11.14 -6.49 5.94
N HIS A 69 10.79 -6.92 4.73
CA HIS A 69 11.74 -7.06 3.64
C HIS A 69 12.30 -5.70 3.20
N PHE A 70 11.42 -4.71 3.13
CA PHE A 70 11.79 -3.33 2.77
C PHE A 70 12.81 -2.76 3.77
N ASP A 71 12.58 -2.95 5.08
CA ASP A 71 13.48 -2.44 6.11
C ASP A 71 14.88 -3.07 6.01
N LYS A 72 14.96 -4.35 5.64
CA LYS A 72 16.26 -5.01 5.43
C LYS A 72 17.06 -4.37 4.30
N VAL A 73 16.37 -3.94 3.24
CA VAL A 73 17.03 -3.34 2.07
C VAL A 73 17.34 -1.86 2.29
N HIS A 74 16.48 -1.16 3.02
CA HIS A 74 16.53 0.30 3.18
C HIS A 74 16.96 0.74 4.60
N SER A 75 17.84 -0.01 5.25
CA SER A 75 18.47 0.37 6.52
C SER A 75 17.47 0.72 7.62
N ASP A 76 16.46 -0.13 7.78
CA ASP A 76 15.41 0.02 8.82
C ASP A 76 14.63 1.33 8.70
N PHE A 77 14.34 1.74 7.46
CA PHE A 77 13.68 2.99 7.17
C PHE A 77 12.33 3.13 7.87
N ILE A 78 11.48 2.11 7.80
CA ILE A 78 10.13 2.18 8.39
C ILE A 78 10.24 2.30 9.91
N SER A 79 11.14 1.55 10.52
CA SER A 79 11.38 1.61 11.96
C SER A 79 11.86 3.00 12.39
N ALA A 80 12.80 3.57 11.64
CA ALA A 80 13.31 4.91 11.90
C ALA A 80 12.24 5.98 11.72
N LEU A 81 11.39 5.82 10.70
CA LEU A 81 10.29 6.74 10.42
C LEU A 81 9.29 6.76 11.58
N LYS A 82 8.91 5.60 12.09
CA LYS A 82 8.00 5.49 13.25
C LYS A 82 8.61 6.11 14.51
N GLU A 83 9.89 5.91 14.71
CA GLU A 83 10.60 6.47 15.85
C GLU A 83 10.63 8.00 15.80
N LYS A 84 10.92 8.55 14.63
CA LYS A 84 11.02 9.99 14.41
C LYS A 84 9.66 10.68 14.39
N HIS A 85 8.65 9.98 13.91
CA HIS A 85 7.29 10.51 13.78
C HIS A 85 6.28 9.52 14.39
N PRO A 86 6.17 9.46 15.73
CA PRO A 86 5.32 8.46 16.39
C PRO A 86 3.84 8.53 16.02
N GLY A 87 3.36 9.70 15.55
CA GLY A 87 1.97 9.87 15.16
C GLY A 87 1.64 9.50 13.73
N ILE A 88 2.61 8.95 12.99
CA ILE A 88 2.39 8.63 11.57
C ILE A 88 1.44 7.43 11.43
N SER A 89 0.49 7.53 10.50
CA SER A 89 -0.48 6.46 10.26
C SER A 89 0.10 5.37 9.35
N ASN A 90 -0.55 4.19 9.33
CA ASN A 90 -0.13 3.11 8.45
C ASN A 90 -0.19 3.50 6.98
N ASN A 91 -1.22 4.24 6.57
CA ASN A 91 -1.33 4.70 5.18
C ASN A 91 -0.22 5.69 4.83
N GLU A 92 0.17 6.55 5.77
CA GLU A 92 1.27 7.49 5.58
C GLU A 92 2.61 6.76 5.49
N ILE A 93 2.80 5.70 6.29
CA ILE A 93 4.00 4.86 6.21
C ILE A 93 4.09 4.20 4.84
N LYS A 94 2.99 3.66 4.34
CA LYS A 94 2.95 3.06 3.00
C LYS A 94 3.35 4.07 1.93
N LEU A 95 2.79 5.26 2.01
CA LEU A 95 3.12 6.35 1.07
C LEU A 95 4.62 6.68 1.12
N CYS A 96 5.18 6.77 2.31
CA CYS A 96 6.60 7.04 2.51
C CYS A 96 7.48 5.94 1.89
N ALA A 97 7.11 4.68 2.09
CA ALA A 97 7.86 3.54 1.54
C ALA A 97 7.85 3.58 0.00
N TYR A 98 6.69 3.83 -0.60
CA TYR A 98 6.56 3.92 -2.05
C TYR A 98 7.33 5.10 -2.61
N LEU A 99 7.29 6.25 -1.94
CA LEU A 99 8.08 7.43 -2.33
C LEU A 99 9.58 7.14 -2.28
N ARG A 100 10.02 6.44 -1.23
CA ARG A 100 11.44 6.10 -1.10
C ARG A 100 11.90 5.16 -2.23
N MET A 101 11.01 4.30 -2.73
CA MET A 101 11.30 3.46 -3.89
C MET A 101 11.27 4.22 -5.21
N ASN A 102 10.97 5.50 -5.15
CA ASN A 102 10.87 6.40 -6.30
C ASN A 102 9.80 5.96 -7.31
N LEU A 103 8.68 5.48 -6.81
CA LEU A 103 7.55 5.12 -7.65
C LEU A 103 6.85 6.38 -8.17
N SER A 104 6.27 6.27 -9.36
CA SER A 104 5.50 7.37 -9.95
C SER A 104 4.18 7.57 -9.19
N THR A 105 3.58 8.74 -9.35
CA THR A 105 2.26 9.04 -8.75
C THR A 105 1.21 8.03 -9.22
N LYS A 106 1.27 7.65 -10.49
CA LYS A 106 0.36 6.67 -11.07
C LYS A 106 0.52 5.29 -10.43
N GLU A 107 1.76 4.86 -10.26
CA GLU A 107 2.06 3.58 -9.59
C GLU A 107 1.57 3.58 -8.15
N MET A 108 1.82 4.68 -7.42
CA MET A 108 1.34 4.82 -6.05
C MET A 108 -0.18 4.81 -5.96
N ALA A 109 -0.85 5.46 -6.90
CA ALA A 109 -2.32 5.46 -6.96
C ALA A 109 -2.87 4.05 -7.11
N GLN A 110 -2.25 3.23 -7.96
CA GLN A 110 -2.62 1.83 -8.15
C GLN A 110 -2.38 1.01 -6.87
N LEU A 111 -1.21 1.15 -6.26
CA LEU A 111 -0.86 0.42 -5.03
C LEU A 111 -1.77 0.77 -3.86
N MET A 112 -2.17 2.02 -3.75
CA MET A 112 -3.01 2.49 -2.65
C MET A 112 -4.51 2.42 -2.97
N ASN A 113 -4.84 2.02 -4.19
CA ASN A 113 -6.22 1.94 -4.68
C ASN A 113 -6.97 3.27 -4.50
N ILE A 114 -6.33 4.35 -4.88
CA ILE A 114 -6.91 5.71 -4.87
C ILE A 114 -6.59 6.39 -6.20
N SER A 115 -7.18 7.56 -6.43
CA SER A 115 -6.93 8.34 -7.63
C SER A 115 -5.54 9.01 -7.57
N VAL A 116 -5.04 9.43 -8.74
CA VAL A 116 -3.81 10.24 -8.82
C VAL A 116 -3.96 11.51 -7.97
N ARG A 117 -5.12 12.14 -8.05
CA ARG A 117 -5.42 13.32 -7.23
C ARG A 117 -5.36 12.98 -5.73
N GLY A 118 -5.86 11.80 -5.35
CA GLY A 118 -5.79 11.32 -3.96
C GLY A 118 -4.36 11.19 -3.47
N VAL A 119 -3.46 10.70 -4.32
CA VAL A 119 -2.03 10.60 -4.00
C VAL A 119 -1.45 12.00 -3.78
N GLU A 120 -1.75 12.94 -4.67
CA GLU A 120 -1.25 14.32 -4.56
C GLU A 120 -1.70 14.97 -3.27
N VAL A 121 -2.97 14.83 -2.91
CA VAL A 121 -3.51 15.34 -1.64
C VAL A 121 -2.83 14.69 -0.44
N SER A 122 -2.62 13.37 -0.51
CA SER A 122 -1.95 12.63 0.57
C SER A 122 -0.52 13.10 0.77
N ARG A 123 0.21 13.36 -0.33
CA ARG A 123 1.58 13.88 -0.27
C ARG A 123 1.60 15.27 0.38
N TYR A 124 0.67 16.12 0.02
CA TYR A 124 0.58 17.47 0.58
C TYR A 124 0.34 17.42 2.09
N ARG A 125 -0.60 16.57 2.52
CA ARG A 125 -0.91 16.38 3.94
C ARG A 125 0.29 15.79 4.70
N LEU A 126 0.98 14.86 4.07
CA LEU A 126 2.16 14.23 4.66
C LEU A 126 3.26 15.26 4.89
N ARG A 127 3.53 16.13 3.91
CA ARG A 127 4.52 17.18 4.05
C ARG A 127 4.21 18.08 5.26
N LYS A 128 2.96 18.43 5.44
CA LYS A 128 2.52 19.24 6.58
C LYS A 128 2.72 18.50 7.90
N LYS A 129 2.38 17.23 7.93
CA LYS A 129 2.52 16.42 9.14
C LYS A 129 3.98 16.24 9.55
N LEU A 130 4.86 16.12 8.58
CA LEU A 130 6.31 16.01 8.81
C LEU A 130 6.97 17.38 9.05
N GLU A 131 6.21 18.45 8.98
CA GLU A 131 6.67 19.83 9.20
C GLU A 131 7.83 20.22 8.28
N LEU A 132 7.74 19.83 7.01
CA LEU A 132 8.78 20.14 6.03
C LEU A 132 8.60 21.54 5.44
N ALA A 133 9.73 22.26 5.33
CA ALA A 133 9.75 23.55 4.64
C ALA A 133 9.45 23.35 3.15
N THR A 134 8.92 24.39 2.49
CA THR A 134 8.52 24.33 1.08
C THR A 134 9.67 23.93 0.17
N GLU A 135 10.89 24.35 0.50
CA GLU A 135 12.09 24.10 -0.29
C GLU A 135 12.60 22.66 -0.18
N VAL A 136 12.18 21.94 0.85
CA VAL A 136 12.68 20.57 1.09
C VAL A 136 11.87 19.58 0.26
N SER A 137 12.58 18.80 -0.56
CA SER A 137 11.96 17.69 -1.30
C SER A 137 11.55 16.57 -0.34
N LEU A 138 10.31 16.12 -0.44
CA LEU A 138 9.81 15.00 0.36
C LEU A 138 10.66 13.74 0.12
N PHE A 139 10.98 13.46 -1.14
CA PHE A 139 11.82 12.31 -1.50
C PHE A 139 13.20 12.42 -0.83
N ASP A 140 13.85 13.58 -0.94
CA ASP A 140 15.18 13.78 -0.35
C ASP A 140 15.14 13.64 1.17
N TYR A 141 14.09 14.16 1.79
CA TYR A 141 13.92 14.00 3.23
C TYR A 141 13.83 12.52 3.62
N LEU A 142 13.03 11.75 2.87
CA LEU A 142 12.81 10.34 3.19
C LEU A 142 14.05 9.48 2.96
N ILE A 143 14.84 9.74 1.92
CA ILE A 143 16.05 8.93 1.70
C ILE A 143 17.14 9.21 2.74
N ASN A 144 17.06 10.34 3.45
CA ASN A 144 18.00 10.68 4.50
C ASN A 144 17.59 10.22 5.90
N ILE A 145 16.40 9.63 6.02
CA ILE A 145 15.96 9.05 7.30
C ILE A 145 16.71 7.73 7.52
N GLN A 146 17.40 7.65 8.65
CA GLN A 146 18.15 6.46 9.04
C GLN A 146 17.98 6.21 10.53
N THR A 147 18.09 4.92 10.90
CA THR A 147 18.10 4.54 12.30
C THR A 147 19.36 5.10 12.95
N LYS A 148 19.21 5.72 14.10
CA LYS A 148 20.36 6.17 14.89
C LYS A 148 21.02 4.92 15.51
N THR A 149 22.22 4.67 15.12
CA THR A 149 23.05 3.63 15.76
C THR A 149 23.73 4.16 16.98
#